data_12980796356b1cfd7b83e0c3ed59b752
#
_entry.id   12980796356b1cfd7b83e0c3ed59b752
#
_cell.length_a   1.000
_cell.length_b   1.000
_cell.length_c   1.000
_cell.angle_alpha   90.00
_cell.angle_beta   90.00
_cell.angle_gamma   90.00
#
_symmetry.space_group_name_H-M   'P 1'
#
loop_
_entity.id
_entity.type
_entity.pdbx_description
1 polymer ?
#
loop_
_entity_poly.entity_id
_entity_poly.type
_entity_poly.pdbx_seq_one_letter_code
_entity_poly.pdbx_strand_id
1 'polypeptide(L)'
;IAEVYPLQISNKISLFAQGAIGVEFFSVVTGFLMAQSVKKRLEEKSFEIGKETAYYVGRKYIKIFPYHLFSFVISLFLYLLWNSNSLFDKVRIVFFSFSDLFMLNMTGLYSLKLNVPAWYLSSMFISLLILYPVIRTKYDLFVHVLSPVFVLFCAGWMSLTTESMRGIEMWCGIMYKGTLRVGMGIALGSICFEVCQVIRGKKLTPKVKTVLSILEIAGYAVTFLYSCMNLSEQGYFVIFFIIAASITLTFSNVTVTRDINFLRGKAKLENLSLAIFLNQTYCATIIKHIINQYNLKIKNTIIVLIYLFMVFVSSALCLIVVNGVKRKTMRTR
;
A
#
# COMPACT_ATOMS: atom_id res chain seq x y z
N ILE A 1 11.54 -11.08 2.41
CA ILE A 1 12.89 -11.33 2.96
C ILE A 1 12.84 -11.55 4.47
N ALA A 2 12.20 -10.70 5.25
CA ALA A 2 12.15 -10.82 6.72
C ALA A 2 11.51 -12.16 7.20
N GLU A 3 10.63 -12.75 6.42
CA GLU A 3 10.05 -14.08 6.74
C GLU A 3 11.00 -15.24 6.46
N VAL A 4 11.87 -15.12 5.48
CA VAL A 4 12.81 -16.18 5.07
C VAL A 4 14.17 -16.02 5.74
N TYR A 5 14.62 -14.79 5.92
CA TYR A 5 15.89 -14.44 6.57
C TYR A 5 15.61 -13.48 7.75
N PRO A 6 15.01 -13.98 8.84
CA PRO A 6 14.60 -13.15 9.95
C PRO A 6 15.82 -12.51 10.64
N LEU A 7 15.72 -11.22 10.91
CA LEU A 7 16.65 -10.51 11.79
C LEU A 7 16.17 -10.65 13.23
N GLN A 8 16.40 -11.82 13.81
CA GLN A 8 16.04 -12.09 15.19
C GLN A 8 17.00 -11.40 16.14
N ILE A 9 16.45 -10.53 17.00
CA ILE A 9 17.17 -9.96 18.16
C ILE A 9 16.91 -10.83 19.38
N SER A 10 15.71 -11.40 19.48
CA SER A 10 15.30 -12.39 20.50
C SER A 10 14.16 -13.25 19.96
N ASN A 11 13.76 -14.29 20.71
CA ASN A 11 12.64 -15.17 20.34
C ASN A 11 11.31 -14.39 20.11
N LYS A 12 11.16 -13.21 20.72
CA LYS A 12 9.96 -12.35 20.60
C LYS A 12 10.13 -11.17 19.65
N ILE A 13 11.37 -10.82 19.27
CA ILE A 13 11.67 -9.63 18.46
C ILE A 13 12.40 -10.05 17.19
N SER A 14 11.76 -9.82 16.06
CA SER A 14 12.33 -10.00 14.73
C SER A 14 11.99 -8.77 13.89
N LEU A 15 13.00 -8.06 13.41
CA LEU A 15 12.81 -6.82 12.66
C LEU A 15 11.91 -7.06 11.44
N PHE A 16 10.85 -6.25 11.34
CA PHE A 16 9.87 -6.29 10.25
C PHE A 16 9.11 -7.61 10.07
N ALA A 17 9.01 -8.44 11.12
CA ALA A 17 8.22 -9.68 11.08
C ALA A 17 6.75 -9.43 10.67
N GLN A 18 6.18 -8.29 11.10
CA GLN A 18 4.82 -7.85 10.76
C GLN A 18 4.81 -6.66 9.77
N GLY A 19 5.81 -6.56 8.90
CA GLY A 19 5.93 -5.45 7.94
C GLY A 19 4.74 -5.28 6.98
N ALA A 20 3.89 -6.31 6.85
CA ALA A 20 2.64 -6.26 6.08
C ALA A 20 1.67 -5.16 6.59
N ILE A 21 1.80 -4.71 7.85
CA ILE A 21 0.99 -3.63 8.42
C ILE A 21 1.17 -2.28 7.68
N GLY A 22 2.29 -2.10 6.97
CA GLY A 22 2.52 -0.92 6.13
C GLY A 22 1.48 -0.74 5.01
N VAL A 23 0.81 -1.81 4.59
CA VAL A 23 -0.26 -1.73 3.58
C VAL A 23 -1.47 -0.99 4.13
N GLU A 24 -1.77 -1.13 5.42
CA GLU A 24 -2.88 -0.44 6.08
C GLU A 24 -2.64 1.07 6.10
N PHE A 25 -1.41 1.49 6.34
CA PHE A 25 -1.04 2.90 6.22
C PHE A 25 -1.39 3.46 4.82
N PHE A 26 -0.99 2.76 3.76
CA PHE A 26 -1.28 3.21 2.40
C PHE A 26 -2.77 3.20 2.06
N SER A 27 -3.53 2.22 2.57
CA SER A 27 -4.97 2.14 2.33
C SER A 27 -5.72 3.29 3.01
N VAL A 28 -5.40 3.61 4.26
CA VAL A 28 -5.97 4.75 5.00
C VAL A 28 -5.62 6.08 4.31
N VAL A 29 -4.36 6.29 3.93
CA VAL A 29 -3.95 7.50 3.18
C VAL A 29 -4.70 7.60 1.85
N THR A 30 -4.90 6.48 1.13
CA THR A 30 -5.67 6.47 -0.13
C THR A 30 -7.11 6.93 0.10
N GLY A 31 -7.77 6.44 1.15
CA GLY A 31 -9.13 6.84 1.51
C GLY A 31 -9.23 8.30 1.94
N PHE A 32 -8.26 8.76 2.75
CA PHE A 32 -8.15 10.16 3.15
C PHE A 32 -8.07 11.10 1.94
N LEU A 33 -7.20 10.80 0.98
CA LEU A 33 -7.02 11.59 -0.24
C LEU A 33 -8.23 11.48 -1.17
N MET A 34 -8.93 10.34 -1.19
CA MET A 34 -10.19 10.17 -1.92
C MET A 34 -11.26 11.11 -1.36
N ALA A 35 -11.50 11.07 -0.04
CA ALA A 35 -12.47 11.94 0.61
C ALA A 35 -12.14 13.43 0.41
N GLN A 36 -10.87 13.80 0.53
CA GLN A 36 -10.38 15.15 0.26
C GLN A 36 -10.66 15.59 -1.18
N SER A 37 -10.46 14.72 -2.16
CA SER A 37 -10.71 15.01 -3.57
C SER A 37 -12.21 15.20 -3.84
N VAL A 38 -13.05 14.36 -3.24
CA VAL A 38 -14.50 14.44 -3.37
C VAL A 38 -15.03 15.70 -2.68
N LYS A 39 -14.59 16.00 -1.44
CA LYS A 39 -15.04 17.19 -0.69
C LYS A 39 -14.83 18.48 -1.47
N LYS A 40 -13.71 18.60 -2.20
CA LYS A 40 -13.42 19.77 -3.07
C LYS A 40 -14.37 19.93 -4.25
N ARG A 41 -15.09 18.87 -4.62
CA ARG A 41 -15.98 18.83 -5.79
C ARG A 41 -17.46 18.70 -5.43
N LEU A 42 -17.82 18.76 -4.14
CA LEU A 42 -19.21 18.60 -3.71
C LEU A 42 -20.14 19.66 -4.30
N GLU A 43 -19.63 20.86 -4.59
CA GLU A 43 -20.41 21.97 -5.16
C GLU A 43 -20.67 21.82 -6.66
N GLU A 44 -19.95 20.94 -7.35
CA GLU A 44 -20.17 20.64 -8.75
C GLU A 44 -21.47 19.86 -8.92
N LYS A 45 -22.55 20.54 -9.39
CA LYS A 45 -23.91 19.96 -9.48
C LYS A 45 -24.12 19.04 -10.67
N SER A 46 -23.43 19.29 -11.78
CA SER A 46 -23.54 18.47 -13.00
C SER A 46 -22.29 17.61 -13.18
N PHE A 47 -22.44 16.28 -12.96
CA PHE A 47 -21.36 15.33 -13.19
C PHE A 47 -21.92 13.99 -13.66
N GLU A 48 -21.18 13.35 -14.55
CA GLU A 48 -21.42 11.97 -14.94
C GLU A 48 -20.57 11.05 -14.05
N ILE A 49 -21.19 10.43 -13.05
CA ILE A 49 -20.50 9.65 -12.01
C ILE A 49 -19.58 8.57 -12.60
N GLY A 50 -20.00 7.90 -13.65
CA GLY A 50 -19.21 6.87 -14.31
C GLY A 50 -17.93 7.43 -14.93
N LYS A 51 -18.04 8.53 -15.68
CA LYS A 51 -16.89 9.21 -16.30
C LYS A 51 -15.94 9.80 -15.26
N GLU A 52 -16.49 10.43 -14.21
CA GLU A 52 -15.69 10.99 -13.13
C GLU A 52 -14.93 9.90 -12.37
N THR A 53 -15.59 8.78 -12.06
CA THR A 53 -14.96 7.62 -11.41
C THR A 53 -13.85 7.05 -12.27
N ALA A 54 -14.12 6.81 -13.56
CA ALA A 54 -13.13 6.29 -14.50
C ALA A 54 -11.92 7.25 -14.63
N TYR A 55 -12.15 8.54 -14.68
CA TYR A 55 -11.10 9.56 -14.73
C TYR A 55 -10.26 9.57 -13.44
N TYR A 56 -10.91 9.55 -12.26
CA TYR A 56 -10.22 9.54 -10.98
C TYR A 56 -9.31 8.31 -10.82
N VAL A 57 -9.85 7.12 -11.07
CA VAL A 57 -9.12 5.86 -10.97
C VAL A 57 -8.07 5.76 -12.07
N GLY A 58 -8.42 6.11 -13.31
CA GLY A 58 -7.52 6.10 -14.46
C GLY A 58 -6.29 6.99 -14.27
N ARG A 59 -6.45 8.19 -13.70
CA ARG A 59 -5.31 9.06 -13.37
C ARG A 59 -4.35 8.41 -12.37
N LYS A 60 -4.85 7.73 -11.35
CA LYS A 60 -4.02 6.99 -10.39
C LYS A 60 -3.33 5.81 -11.09
N TYR A 61 -4.06 5.06 -11.91
CA TYR A 61 -3.52 3.96 -12.69
C TYR A 61 -2.36 4.41 -13.59
N ILE A 62 -2.57 5.42 -14.42
CA ILE A 62 -1.55 5.98 -15.32
C ILE A 62 -0.32 6.49 -14.55
N LYS A 63 -0.51 7.06 -13.35
CA LYS A 63 0.60 7.51 -12.51
C LYS A 63 1.46 6.35 -12.01
N ILE A 64 0.84 5.22 -11.62
CA ILE A 64 1.49 4.05 -11.00
C ILE A 64 2.05 3.10 -12.07
N PHE A 65 1.35 2.94 -13.19
CA PHE A 65 1.65 1.95 -14.22
C PHE A 65 3.11 1.94 -14.72
N PRO A 66 3.79 3.07 -14.98
CA PRO A 66 5.18 3.04 -15.46
C PRO A 66 6.15 2.41 -14.45
N TYR A 67 5.93 2.61 -13.14
CA TYR A 67 6.74 2.01 -12.08
C TYR A 67 6.46 0.51 -11.96
N HIS A 68 5.19 0.13 -12.09
CA HIS A 68 4.79 -1.28 -12.09
C HIS A 68 5.34 -2.00 -13.32
N LEU A 69 5.24 -1.40 -14.51
CA LEU A 69 5.76 -1.97 -15.76
C LEU A 69 7.27 -2.25 -15.66
N PHE A 70 8.05 -1.32 -15.10
CA PHE A 70 9.48 -1.54 -14.87
C PHE A 70 9.75 -2.79 -14.03
N SER A 71 9.08 -2.89 -12.88
CA SER A 71 9.22 -4.05 -11.98
C SER A 71 8.70 -5.34 -12.62
N PHE A 72 7.56 -5.27 -13.33
CA PHE A 72 6.96 -6.41 -14.02
C PHE A 72 7.89 -6.99 -15.08
N VAL A 73 8.48 -6.15 -15.93
CA VAL A 73 9.38 -6.60 -17.01
C VAL A 73 10.59 -7.35 -16.43
N ILE A 74 11.21 -6.81 -15.36
CA ILE A 74 12.32 -7.49 -14.71
C ILE A 74 11.89 -8.81 -14.09
N SER A 75 10.76 -8.83 -13.38
CA SER A 75 10.21 -10.03 -12.75
C SER A 75 9.87 -11.11 -13.78
N LEU A 76 9.23 -10.73 -14.89
CA LEU A 76 8.90 -11.64 -15.98
C LEU A 76 10.16 -12.21 -16.65
N PHE A 77 11.16 -11.38 -16.91
CA PHE A 77 12.44 -11.81 -17.48
C PHE A 77 13.12 -12.86 -16.58
N LEU A 78 13.23 -12.60 -15.29
CA LEU A 78 13.80 -13.54 -14.33
C LEU A 78 12.98 -14.84 -14.24
N TYR A 79 11.66 -14.73 -14.27
CA TYR A 79 10.78 -15.90 -14.24
C TYR A 79 10.97 -16.77 -15.48
N LEU A 80 11.09 -16.16 -16.66
CA LEU A 80 11.37 -16.85 -17.93
C LEU A 80 12.75 -17.53 -17.92
N LEU A 81 13.77 -16.88 -17.36
CA LEU A 81 15.11 -17.46 -17.26
C LEU A 81 15.14 -18.72 -16.39
N TRP A 82 14.39 -18.73 -15.30
CA TRP A 82 14.51 -19.77 -14.28
C TRP A 82 13.45 -20.88 -14.39
N ASN A 83 12.35 -20.64 -15.07
CA ASN A 83 11.19 -21.55 -15.08
C ASN A 83 10.75 -21.99 -16.48
N SER A 84 11.53 -21.70 -17.53
CA SER A 84 11.15 -22.09 -18.88
C SER A 84 12.27 -22.84 -19.62
N ASN A 85 11.98 -24.07 -20.04
CA ASN A 85 12.93 -24.91 -20.78
C ASN A 85 12.63 -24.95 -22.28
N SER A 86 11.42 -24.60 -22.71
CA SER A 86 10.97 -24.66 -24.10
C SER A 86 10.40 -23.31 -24.57
N LEU A 87 10.36 -23.10 -25.89
CA LEU A 87 9.70 -21.94 -26.49
C LEU A 87 8.20 -21.91 -26.16
N PHE A 88 7.56 -23.07 -26.12
CA PHE A 88 6.15 -23.19 -25.79
C PHE A 88 5.88 -22.75 -24.35
N ASP A 89 6.73 -23.12 -23.39
CA ASP A 89 6.60 -22.66 -22.00
C ASP A 89 6.75 -21.15 -21.88
N LYS A 90 7.69 -20.55 -22.62
CA LYS A 90 7.88 -19.08 -22.65
C LYS A 90 6.62 -18.37 -23.14
N VAL A 91 6.03 -18.82 -24.24
CA VAL A 91 4.80 -18.25 -24.80
C VAL A 91 3.66 -18.38 -23.80
N ARG A 92 3.50 -19.55 -23.17
CA ARG A 92 2.49 -19.80 -22.14
C ARG A 92 2.66 -18.87 -20.93
N ILE A 93 3.87 -18.71 -20.43
CA ILE A 93 4.18 -17.81 -19.30
C ILE A 93 3.84 -16.36 -19.65
N VAL A 94 4.23 -15.88 -20.85
CA VAL A 94 3.90 -14.53 -21.29
C VAL A 94 2.40 -14.33 -21.38
N PHE A 95 1.66 -15.29 -21.91
CA PHE A 95 0.19 -15.23 -21.99
C PHE A 95 -0.45 -15.15 -20.60
N PHE A 96 -0.04 -16.01 -19.66
CA PHE A 96 -0.58 -16.00 -18.31
C PHE A 96 -0.10 -14.84 -17.42
N SER A 97 0.93 -14.10 -17.83
CA SER A 97 1.38 -12.88 -17.13
C SER A 97 0.51 -11.64 -17.39
N PHE A 98 -0.51 -11.77 -18.28
CA PHE A 98 -1.40 -10.65 -18.63
C PHE A 98 -2.12 -10.04 -17.41
N SER A 99 -2.62 -10.87 -16.51
CA SER A 99 -3.27 -10.40 -15.28
C SER A 99 -2.30 -9.66 -14.35
N ASP A 100 -1.05 -10.11 -14.28
CA ASP A 100 0.01 -9.44 -13.51
C ASP A 100 0.37 -8.08 -14.13
N LEU A 101 0.49 -8.01 -15.47
CA LEU A 101 0.79 -6.77 -16.20
C LEU A 101 -0.23 -5.67 -15.91
N PHE A 102 -1.52 -6.01 -15.91
CA PHE A 102 -2.61 -5.04 -15.71
C PHE A 102 -3.04 -4.89 -14.26
N MET A 103 -2.29 -5.46 -13.31
CA MET A 103 -2.61 -5.41 -11.87
C MET A 103 -4.01 -5.98 -11.55
N LEU A 104 -4.35 -7.14 -12.16
CA LEU A 104 -5.64 -7.82 -11.97
C LEU A 104 -5.56 -9.01 -11.02
N ASN A 105 -4.52 -9.09 -10.20
CA ASN A 105 -4.22 -10.23 -9.31
C ASN A 105 -5.37 -10.58 -8.34
N MET A 106 -6.21 -9.59 -7.98
CA MET A 106 -7.30 -9.77 -6.99
C MET A 106 -8.69 -9.79 -7.62
N THR A 107 -8.77 -10.05 -8.94
CA THR A 107 -10.06 -10.17 -9.67
C THR A 107 -10.55 -11.62 -9.82
N GLY A 108 -9.73 -12.60 -9.42
CA GLY A 108 -10.01 -14.03 -9.66
C GLY A 108 -9.40 -14.57 -10.95
N LEU A 109 -8.79 -13.71 -11.77
CA LEU A 109 -8.02 -14.17 -12.93
C LEU A 109 -6.72 -14.84 -12.49
N TYR A 110 -6.30 -15.86 -13.28
CA TYR A 110 -5.04 -16.54 -13.01
C TYR A 110 -3.86 -15.55 -13.03
N SER A 111 -3.00 -15.63 -12.05
CA SER A 111 -1.82 -14.78 -11.89
C SER A 111 -0.59 -15.62 -11.57
N LEU A 112 0.52 -15.30 -12.20
CA LEU A 112 1.83 -15.89 -11.92
C LEU A 112 2.48 -15.32 -10.66
N LYS A 113 1.90 -14.28 -10.05
CA LYS A 113 2.40 -13.58 -8.86
C LYS A 113 3.82 -13.04 -9.05
N LEU A 114 4.12 -12.56 -10.25
CA LEU A 114 5.44 -12.04 -10.62
C LEU A 114 5.88 -10.88 -9.74
N ASN A 115 4.93 -10.04 -9.34
CA ASN A 115 5.18 -8.94 -8.43
C ASN A 115 4.16 -8.99 -7.27
N VAL A 116 4.57 -9.62 -6.17
CA VAL A 116 3.68 -9.82 -5.01
C VAL A 116 3.01 -8.53 -4.53
N PRO A 117 3.68 -7.38 -4.33
CA PRO A 117 3.04 -6.13 -3.92
C PRO A 117 1.90 -5.65 -4.83
N ALA A 118 1.82 -6.10 -6.08
CA ALA A 118 0.76 -5.70 -7.02
C ALA A 118 -0.65 -6.11 -6.56
N TRP A 119 -0.79 -7.08 -5.64
CA TRP A 119 -2.09 -7.42 -5.04
C TRP A 119 -2.75 -6.21 -4.37
N TYR A 120 -1.96 -5.38 -3.68
CA TYR A 120 -2.46 -4.17 -3.04
C TYR A 120 -3.01 -3.17 -4.08
N LEU A 121 -2.29 -2.98 -5.19
CA LEU A 121 -2.73 -2.09 -6.26
C LEU A 121 -4.03 -2.59 -6.90
N SER A 122 -4.12 -3.88 -7.20
CA SER A 122 -5.35 -4.51 -7.68
C SER A 122 -6.53 -4.27 -6.73
N SER A 123 -6.34 -4.59 -5.45
CA SER A 123 -7.35 -4.35 -4.40
C SER A 123 -7.73 -2.89 -4.26
N MET A 124 -6.76 -1.97 -4.34
CA MET A 124 -6.98 -0.54 -4.27
C MET A 124 -7.83 -0.03 -5.44
N PHE A 125 -7.54 -0.47 -6.67
CA PHE A 125 -8.31 -0.06 -7.84
C PHE A 125 -9.74 -0.59 -7.79
N ILE A 126 -9.93 -1.86 -7.42
CA ILE A 126 -11.27 -2.46 -7.23
C ILE A 126 -12.05 -1.67 -6.17
N SER A 127 -11.44 -1.43 -5.01
CA SER A 127 -12.08 -0.68 -3.92
C SER A 127 -12.42 0.76 -4.33
N LEU A 128 -11.54 1.45 -5.06
CA LEU A 128 -11.81 2.81 -5.54
C LEU A 128 -12.94 2.85 -6.58
N LEU A 129 -13.04 1.85 -7.47
CA LEU A 129 -14.13 1.76 -8.44
C LEU A 129 -15.49 1.58 -7.76
N ILE A 130 -15.52 0.91 -6.60
CA ILE A 130 -16.74 0.69 -5.81
C ILE A 130 -17.06 1.88 -4.90
N LEU A 131 -16.06 2.36 -4.13
CA LEU A 131 -16.29 3.35 -3.07
C LEU A 131 -16.36 4.78 -3.58
N TYR A 132 -15.61 5.12 -4.65
CA TYR A 132 -15.59 6.49 -5.17
C TYR A 132 -16.97 6.98 -5.65
N PRO A 133 -17.75 6.23 -6.45
CA PRO A 133 -19.07 6.66 -6.85
C PRO A 133 -20.03 6.84 -5.66
N VAL A 134 -19.92 6.01 -4.63
CA VAL A 134 -20.78 6.09 -3.45
C VAL A 134 -20.48 7.36 -2.64
N ILE A 135 -19.22 7.62 -2.31
CA ILE A 135 -18.84 8.84 -1.58
C ILE A 135 -19.11 10.10 -2.41
N ARG A 136 -18.97 10.05 -3.73
CA ARG A 136 -19.20 11.22 -4.61
C ARG A 136 -20.68 11.59 -4.69
N THR A 137 -21.57 10.62 -4.65
CA THR A 137 -23.03 10.85 -4.74
C THR A 137 -23.68 11.13 -3.39
N LYS A 138 -23.22 10.49 -2.32
CA LYS A 138 -23.81 10.52 -0.97
C LYS A 138 -22.75 10.70 0.10
N TYR A 139 -22.04 11.83 0.06
CA TYR A 139 -20.88 12.11 0.91
C TYR A 139 -21.17 11.93 2.39
N ASP A 140 -22.18 12.63 2.92
CA ASP A 140 -22.48 12.62 4.36
C ASP A 140 -22.93 11.24 4.83
N LEU A 141 -23.81 10.57 4.06
CA LEU A 141 -24.23 9.19 4.35
C LEU A 141 -23.04 8.24 4.31
N PHE A 142 -22.14 8.40 3.33
CA PHE A 142 -20.98 7.54 3.20
C PHE A 142 -20.05 7.69 4.40
N VAL A 143 -19.67 8.90 4.75
CA VAL A 143 -18.65 9.13 5.79
C VAL A 143 -19.17 8.84 7.20
N HIS A 144 -20.41 9.24 7.51
CA HIS A 144 -20.94 9.15 8.86
C HIS A 144 -21.66 7.81 9.17
N VAL A 145 -22.13 7.10 8.14
CA VAL A 145 -22.91 5.86 8.35
C VAL A 145 -22.25 4.68 7.62
N LEU A 146 -22.12 4.73 6.31
CA LEU A 146 -21.70 3.56 5.54
C LEU A 146 -20.25 3.15 5.85
N SER A 147 -19.32 4.11 5.94
CA SER A 147 -17.91 3.81 6.23
C SER A 147 -17.70 3.21 7.62
N PRO A 148 -18.24 3.77 8.74
CA PRO A 148 -18.13 3.13 10.06
C PRO A 148 -18.71 1.71 10.07
N VAL A 149 -19.92 1.51 9.51
CA VAL A 149 -20.56 0.20 9.44
C VAL A 149 -19.73 -0.77 8.61
N PHE A 150 -19.25 -0.35 7.45
CA PHE A 150 -18.41 -1.17 6.57
C PHE A 150 -17.09 -1.57 7.23
N VAL A 151 -16.43 -0.63 7.94
CA VAL A 151 -15.18 -0.91 8.68
C VAL A 151 -15.42 -1.95 9.77
N LEU A 152 -16.46 -1.78 10.58
CA LEU A 152 -16.79 -2.73 11.66
C LEU A 152 -17.20 -4.10 11.11
N PHE A 153 -18.02 -4.11 10.06
CA PHE A 153 -18.44 -5.34 9.40
C PHE A 153 -17.25 -6.11 8.81
N CYS A 154 -16.36 -5.43 8.07
CA CYS A 154 -15.17 -6.07 7.49
C CYS A 154 -14.23 -6.59 8.58
N ALA A 155 -14.02 -5.82 9.66
CA ALA A 155 -13.18 -6.24 10.77
C ALA A 155 -13.78 -7.49 11.46
N GLY A 156 -15.08 -7.48 11.77
CA GLY A 156 -15.78 -8.61 12.37
C GLY A 156 -15.79 -9.84 11.46
N TRP A 157 -16.12 -9.64 10.17
CA TRP A 157 -16.13 -10.73 9.19
C TRP A 157 -14.76 -11.40 9.06
N MET A 158 -13.70 -10.61 8.89
CA MET A 158 -12.34 -11.15 8.78
C MET A 158 -11.90 -11.84 10.08
N SER A 159 -12.25 -11.33 11.23
CA SER A 159 -11.95 -11.96 12.52
C SER A 159 -12.62 -13.33 12.71
N LEU A 160 -13.83 -13.50 12.15
CA LEU A 160 -14.60 -14.75 12.26
C LEU A 160 -14.22 -15.78 11.20
N THR A 161 -13.80 -15.34 10.01
CA THR A 161 -13.61 -16.22 8.86
C THR A 161 -12.15 -16.56 8.60
N THR A 162 -11.20 -15.88 9.25
CA THR A 162 -9.79 -16.07 8.95
C THR A 162 -8.93 -16.20 10.20
N GLU A 163 -8.07 -17.21 10.25
CA GLU A 163 -7.10 -17.39 11.32
C GLU A 163 -5.91 -16.42 11.23
N SER A 164 -5.62 -15.93 10.04
CA SER A 164 -4.47 -15.04 9.78
C SER A 164 -4.82 -13.90 8.84
N MET A 165 -4.36 -12.70 9.16
CA MET A 165 -4.49 -11.53 8.29
C MET A 165 -3.54 -11.57 7.08
N ARG A 166 -2.60 -12.51 7.03
CA ARG A 166 -1.61 -12.63 5.95
C ARG A 166 -2.17 -13.30 4.68
N GLY A 167 -3.08 -14.24 4.80
CA GLY A 167 -3.67 -14.97 3.66
C GLY A 167 -4.54 -14.09 2.76
N ILE A 168 -3.93 -13.18 2.02
CA ILE A 168 -4.59 -12.15 1.19
C ILE A 168 -5.49 -12.72 0.09
N GLU A 169 -5.19 -13.91 -0.41
CA GLU A 169 -5.90 -14.58 -1.50
C GLU A 169 -7.04 -15.49 -0.99
N MET A 170 -7.30 -15.50 0.29
CA MET A 170 -8.41 -16.24 0.84
C MET A 170 -9.73 -15.61 0.40
N TRP A 171 -10.63 -16.43 -0.15
CA TRP A 171 -11.98 -16.00 -0.50
C TRP A 171 -12.85 -15.86 0.75
N CYS A 172 -13.38 -14.69 0.99
CA CYS A 172 -14.23 -14.39 2.14
C CYS A 172 -15.73 -14.34 1.75
N GLY A 173 -16.19 -15.24 0.89
CA GLY A 173 -17.59 -15.34 0.47
C GLY A 173 -18.01 -14.34 -0.60
N ILE A 174 -17.57 -13.09 -0.52
CA ILE A 174 -17.94 -12.00 -1.44
C ILE A 174 -16.75 -11.61 -2.33
N MET A 175 -15.56 -11.52 -1.74
CA MET A 175 -14.33 -11.14 -2.42
C MET A 175 -13.09 -11.62 -1.66
N TYR A 176 -11.93 -11.46 -2.25
CA TYR A 176 -10.67 -11.81 -1.59
C TYR A 176 -10.43 -10.96 -0.35
N LYS A 177 -9.89 -11.57 0.70
CA LYS A 177 -9.54 -10.90 1.96
C LYS A 177 -8.67 -9.66 1.75
N GLY A 178 -7.69 -9.72 0.85
CA GLY A 178 -6.86 -8.57 0.51
C GLY A 178 -7.68 -7.36 0.04
N THR A 179 -8.73 -7.59 -0.76
CA THR A 179 -9.62 -6.53 -1.24
C THR A 179 -10.49 -5.97 -0.12
N LEU A 180 -11.04 -6.83 0.77
CA LEU A 180 -11.76 -6.38 1.96
C LEU A 180 -10.88 -5.53 2.89
N ARG A 181 -9.63 -5.96 3.15
CA ARG A 181 -8.66 -5.21 3.95
C ARG A 181 -8.40 -3.82 3.40
N VAL A 182 -8.10 -3.73 2.10
CA VAL A 182 -7.82 -2.45 1.45
C VAL A 182 -9.07 -1.58 1.39
N GLY A 183 -10.23 -2.15 1.06
CA GLY A 183 -11.52 -1.44 1.07
C GLY A 183 -11.87 -0.86 2.45
N MET A 184 -11.67 -1.66 3.51
CA MET A 184 -11.83 -1.22 4.91
C MET A 184 -10.89 -0.05 5.22
N GLY A 185 -9.62 -0.13 4.82
CA GLY A 185 -8.65 0.95 5.03
C GLY A 185 -9.03 2.23 4.28
N ILE A 186 -9.53 2.13 3.04
CA ILE A 186 -10.00 3.28 2.27
C ILE A 186 -11.24 3.91 2.93
N ALA A 187 -12.20 3.10 3.40
CA ALA A 187 -13.37 3.60 4.12
C ALA A 187 -12.96 4.30 5.43
N LEU A 188 -12.09 3.70 6.23
CA LEU A 188 -11.55 4.31 7.45
C LEU A 188 -10.80 5.62 7.16
N GLY A 189 -10.04 5.68 6.07
CA GLY A 189 -9.36 6.90 5.63
C GLY A 189 -10.31 8.06 5.33
N SER A 190 -11.52 7.78 4.82
CA SER A 190 -12.53 8.82 4.60
C SER A 190 -13.08 9.39 5.92
N ILE A 191 -13.24 8.55 6.95
CA ILE A 191 -13.58 8.98 8.31
C ILE A 191 -12.45 9.86 8.88
N CYS A 192 -11.20 9.41 8.74
CA CYS A 192 -10.03 10.15 9.18
C CYS A 192 -9.97 11.57 8.58
N PHE A 193 -10.34 11.71 7.29
CA PHE A 193 -10.40 13.01 6.65
C PHE A 193 -11.43 13.93 7.33
N GLU A 194 -12.65 13.47 7.60
CA GLU A 194 -13.69 14.29 8.24
C GLU A 194 -13.30 14.66 9.67
N VAL A 195 -12.81 13.71 10.46
CA VAL A 195 -12.28 13.98 11.81
C VAL A 195 -11.17 15.01 11.78
N CYS A 196 -10.28 14.92 10.79
CA CYS A 196 -9.22 15.89 10.57
C CYS A 196 -9.78 17.31 10.31
N GLN A 197 -10.85 17.45 9.53
CA GLN A 197 -11.49 18.76 9.29
C GLN A 197 -12.10 19.34 10.58
N VAL A 198 -12.75 18.50 11.38
CA VAL A 198 -13.29 18.93 12.68
C VAL A 198 -12.17 19.42 13.61
N ILE A 199 -11.06 18.70 13.69
CA ILE A 199 -9.91 19.08 14.53
C ILE A 199 -9.31 20.42 14.05
N ARG A 200 -9.15 20.63 12.74
CA ARG A 200 -8.63 21.86 12.15
C ARG A 200 -9.48 23.08 12.47
N GLY A 201 -10.79 22.92 12.55
CA GLY A 201 -11.72 24.00 12.87
C GLY A 201 -11.66 24.48 14.33
N LYS A 202 -11.00 23.74 15.22
CA LYS A 202 -10.93 24.06 16.65
C LYS A 202 -9.73 24.92 16.99
N LYS A 203 -9.93 25.96 17.80
CA LYS A 203 -8.83 26.72 18.44
C LYS A 203 -8.27 25.91 19.62
N LEU A 204 -7.14 25.23 19.41
CA LEU A 204 -6.52 24.38 20.42
C LEU A 204 -5.46 25.18 21.21
N THR A 205 -5.44 24.96 22.54
CA THR A 205 -4.40 25.52 23.41
C THR A 205 -3.04 24.87 23.12
N PRO A 206 -1.90 25.55 23.42
CA PRO A 206 -0.58 24.97 23.23
C PRO A 206 -0.39 23.62 23.93
N LYS A 207 -0.91 23.49 25.16
CA LYS A 207 -0.88 22.22 25.92
C LYS A 207 -1.55 21.07 25.17
N VAL A 208 -2.73 21.31 24.61
CA VAL A 208 -3.46 20.29 23.82
C VAL A 208 -2.69 19.90 22.54
N LYS A 209 -2.10 20.88 21.85
CA LYS A 209 -1.24 20.62 20.67
C LYS A 209 -0.05 19.72 21.01
N THR A 210 0.60 19.98 22.15
CA THR A 210 1.72 19.14 22.62
C THR A 210 1.26 17.72 22.92
N VAL A 211 0.12 17.53 23.60
CA VAL A 211 -0.43 16.20 23.88
C VAL A 211 -0.76 15.46 22.59
N LEU A 212 -1.41 16.12 21.63
CA LEU A 212 -1.70 15.52 20.33
C LEU A 212 -0.45 15.13 19.56
N SER A 213 0.63 15.92 19.66
CA SER A 213 1.93 15.60 19.05
C SER A 213 2.58 14.37 19.68
N ILE A 214 2.49 14.25 21.02
CA ILE A 214 2.98 13.06 21.73
C ILE A 214 2.18 11.83 21.30
N LEU A 215 0.85 11.92 21.21
CA LEU A 215 0.00 10.83 20.76
C LEU A 215 0.30 10.42 19.30
N GLU A 216 0.56 11.38 18.41
CA GLU A 216 0.96 11.11 17.02
C GLU A 216 2.26 10.30 16.97
N ILE A 217 3.31 10.76 17.66
CA ILE A 217 4.61 10.10 17.69
C ILE A 217 4.51 8.72 18.35
N ALA A 218 3.81 8.64 19.47
CA ALA A 218 3.59 7.38 20.20
C ALA A 218 2.85 6.37 19.31
N GLY A 219 1.84 6.79 18.57
CA GLY A 219 1.11 5.91 17.65
C GLY A 219 1.99 5.33 16.54
N TYR A 220 2.86 6.14 15.93
CA TYR A 220 3.84 5.61 14.98
C TYR A 220 4.90 4.73 15.62
N ALA A 221 5.37 5.08 16.83
CA ALA A 221 6.31 4.26 17.58
C ALA A 221 5.73 2.88 17.93
N VAL A 222 4.47 2.83 18.42
CA VAL A 222 3.76 1.58 18.69
C VAL A 222 3.59 0.76 17.43
N THR A 223 3.22 1.38 16.30
CA THR A 223 3.10 0.70 15.02
C THR A 223 4.44 0.10 14.57
N PHE A 224 5.51 0.85 14.70
CA PHE A 224 6.87 0.38 14.37
C PHE A 224 7.28 -0.79 15.29
N LEU A 225 7.09 -0.66 16.60
CA LEU A 225 7.38 -1.74 17.55
C LEU A 225 6.57 -3.00 17.22
N TYR A 226 5.27 -2.85 16.95
CA TYR A 226 4.44 -3.99 16.50
C TYR A 226 5.00 -4.65 15.25
N SER A 227 5.46 -3.86 14.27
CA SER A 227 6.06 -4.42 13.04
C SER A 227 7.31 -5.26 13.30
N CYS A 228 7.99 -5.02 14.43
CA CYS A 228 9.20 -5.72 14.85
C CYS A 228 8.93 -6.86 15.85
N MET A 229 7.71 -7.05 16.30
CA MET A 229 7.37 -8.10 17.27
C MET A 229 6.84 -9.35 16.56
N ASN A 230 7.27 -10.52 17.05
CA ASN A 230 6.74 -11.80 16.59
C ASN A 230 5.51 -12.17 17.42
N LEU A 231 4.46 -11.35 17.31
CA LEU A 231 3.18 -11.52 18.01
C LEU A 231 2.18 -12.32 17.16
N SER A 232 1.24 -12.99 17.85
CA SER A 232 0.00 -13.45 17.22
C SER A 232 -0.78 -12.27 16.67
N GLU A 233 -1.55 -12.47 15.61
CA GLU A 233 -2.28 -11.40 14.92
C GLU A 233 -3.46 -10.80 15.70
N GLN A 234 -3.66 -11.19 16.97
CA GLN A 234 -4.76 -10.74 17.83
C GLN A 234 -4.85 -9.22 18.03
N GLY A 235 -3.71 -8.51 17.99
CA GLY A 235 -3.66 -7.06 18.10
C GLY A 235 -3.79 -6.29 16.77
N TYR A 236 -3.96 -6.98 15.66
CA TYR A 236 -3.88 -6.38 14.33
C TYR A 236 -4.83 -5.20 14.12
N PHE A 237 -6.10 -5.36 14.44
CA PHE A 237 -7.10 -4.30 14.28
C PHE A 237 -6.85 -3.11 15.18
N VAL A 238 -6.34 -3.35 16.40
CA VAL A 238 -5.96 -2.25 17.31
C VAL A 238 -4.88 -1.39 16.70
N ILE A 239 -3.83 -2.02 16.17
CA ILE A 239 -2.74 -1.31 15.48
C ILE A 239 -3.25 -0.59 14.22
N PHE A 240 -4.17 -1.19 13.49
CA PHE A 240 -4.79 -0.56 12.34
C PHE A 240 -5.51 0.74 12.71
N PHE A 241 -6.28 0.75 13.80
CA PHE A 241 -6.92 1.97 14.29
C PHE A 241 -5.92 2.99 14.84
N ILE A 242 -4.83 2.55 15.48
CA ILE A 242 -3.73 3.42 15.92
C ILE A 242 -3.08 4.11 14.71
N ILE A 243 -2.81 3.39 13.62
CA ILE A 243 -2.30 3.97 12.37
C ILE A 243 -3.26 5.04 11.85
N ALA A 244 -4.57 4.74 11.80
CA ALA A 244 -5.57 5.68 11.32
C ALA A 244 -5.63 6.97 12.17
N ALA A 245 -5.56 6.83 13.49
CA ALA A 245 -5.51 7.96 14.41
C ALA A 245 -4.24 8.81 14.21
N SER A 246 -3.08 8.16 14.06
CA SER A 246 -1.80 8.85 13.81
C SER A 246 -1.81 9.60 12.48
N ILE A 247 -2.34 9.00 11.42
CA ILE A 247 -2.52 9.66 10.11
C ILE A 247 -3.45 10.87 10.24
N THR A 248 -4.55 10.74 10.98
CA THR A 248 -5.49 11.84 11.24
C THR A 248 -4.78 13.02 11.91
N LEU A 249 -3.97 12.76 12.95
CA LEU A 249 -3.20 13.78 13.64
C LEU A 249 -2.17 14.44 12.73
N THR A 250 -1.41 13.67 11.98
CA THR A 250 -0.41 14.18 11.01
C THR A 250 -1.07 15.12 9.99
N PHE A 251 -2.17 14.70 9.38
CA PHE A 251 -2.86 15.51 8.39
C PHE A 251 -3.69 16.65 8.98
N SER A 252 -3.97 16.65 10.29
CA SER A 252 -4.72 17.73 10.94
C SER A 252 -3.98 19.09 10.92
N ASN A 253 -2.66 19.08 10.77
CA ASN A 253 -1.79 20.24 10.82
C ASN A 253 -1.85 21.03 12.17
N VAL A 254 -2.33 20.42 13.25
CA VAL A 254 -2.40 21.05 14.56
C VAL A 254 -1.27 20.60 15.48
N THR A 255 -0.56 19.56 15.13
CA THR A 255 0.58 19.00 15.88
C THR A 255 1.86 19.79 15.60
N VAL A 256 2.78 19.80 16.54
CA VAL A 256 4.09 20.48 16.42
C VAL A 256 4.97 19.84 15.35
N THR A 257 4.75 18.56 15.04
CA THR A 257 5.45 17.82 13.97
C THR A 257 5.30 18.44 12.58
N ARG A 258 4.23 19.24 12.36
CA ARG A 258 4.01 20.02 11.14
C ARG A 258 5.19 20.94 10.80
N ASP A 259 5.85 21.51 11.80
CA ASP A 259 6.87 22.54 11.63
C ASP A 259 8.26 21.95 11.35
N ILE A 260 8.38 20.63 11.28
CA ILE A 260 9.62 19.96 10.91
C ILE A 260 9.91 20.18 9.43
N ASN A 261 10.74 21.20 9.14
CA ASN A 261 11.09 21.61 7.77
C ASN A 261 11.82 20.52 6.94
N PHE A 262 12.39 19.51 7.60
CA PHE A 262 13.14 18.43 6.93
C PHE A 262 12.32 17.67 5.89
N LEU A 263 11.01 17.51 6.11
CA LEU A 263 10.12 16.76 5.21
C LEU A 263 9.34 17.66 4.24
N ARG A 264 9.38 18.98 4.40
CA ARG A 264 8.70 19.92 3.52
C ARG A 264 9.36 19.95 2.12
N GLY A 265 8.54 19.83 1.09
CA GLY A 265 8.99 20.02 -0.32
C GLY A 265 9.61 18.81 -1.00
N LYS A 266 9.61 17.62 -0.39
CA LYS A 266 10.22 16.43 -1.02
C LYS A 266 9.21 15.54 -1.77
N ALA A 267 8.52 16.11 -2.76
CA ALA A 267 7.66 15.35 -3.69
C ALA A 267 8.38 14.16 -4.38
N LYS A 268 9.73 14.19 -4.41
CA LYS A 268 10.55 13.07 -4.90
C LYS A 268 10.45 11.82 -4.02
N LEU A 269 10.15 11.96 -2.72
CA LEU A 269 10.02 10.82 -1.79
C LEU A 269 8.78 9.96 -2.08
N GLU A 270 7.68 10.55 -2.56
CA GLU A 270 6.48 9.79 -2.94
C GLU A 270 6.79 8.77 -4.04
N ASN A 271 7.47 9.22 -5.10
CA ASN A 271 7.83 8.35 -6.21
C ASN A 271 8.88 7.31 -5.82
N LEU A 272 9.82 7.66 -4.93
CA LEU A 272 10.80 6.72 -4.39
C LEU A 272 10.14 5.63 -3.54
N SER A 273 9.22 6.00 -2.67
CA SER A 273 8.44 5.05 -1.85
C SER A 273 7.67 4.05 -2.72
N LEU A 274 7.02 4.52 -3.79
CA LEU A 274 6.32 3.66 -4.75
C LEU A 274 7.30 2.73 -5.48
N ALA A 275 8.44 3.23 -5.91
CA ALA A 275 9.47 2.42 -6.58
C ALA A 275 10.02 1.34 -5.64
N ILE A 276 10.33 1.67 -4.38
CA ILE A 276 10.77 0.72 -3.35
C ILE A 276 9.72 -0.37 -3.16
N PHE A 277 8.45 0.01 -2.99
CA PHE A 277 7.35 -0.92 -2.79
C PHE A 277 7.20 -1.92 -3.94
N LEU A 278 7.37 -1.49 -5.18
CA LEU A 278 7.21 -2.36 -6.35
C LEU A 278 8.45 -3.19 -6.67
N ASN A 279 9.65 -2.68 -6.40
CA ASN A 279 10.90 -3.35 -6.79
C ASN A 279 11.39 -4.39 -5.76
N GLN A 280 10.81 -4.44 -4.58
CA GLN A 280 11.26 -5.32 -3.50
C GLN A 280 11.17 -6.82 -3.83
N THR A 281 10.18 -7.25 -4.62
CA THR A 281 9.94 -8.69 -4.87
C THR A 281 11.05 -9.32 -5.69
N TYR A 282 11.38 -8.79 -6.85
CA TYR A 282 12.41 -9.41 -7.69
C TYR A 282 13.80 -9.32 -7.07
N CYS A 283 14.10 -8.26 -6.29
CA CYS A 283 15.34 -8.19 -5.52
C CYS A 283 15.43 -9.35 -4.52
N ALA A 284 14.34 -9.63 -3.81
CA ALA A 284 14.26 -10.78 -2.89
C ALA A 284 14.40 -12.12 -3.63
N THR A 285 13.78 -12.25 -4.81
CA THR A 285 13.83 -13.46 -5.63
C THR A 285 15.23 -13.73 -6.15
N ILE A 286 15.96 -12.70 -6.62
CA ILE A 286 17.37 -12.83 -7.05
C ILE A 286 18.24 -13.35 -5.91
N ILE A 287 18.13 -12.74 -4.73
CA ILE A 287 18.94 -13.14 -3.57
C ILE A 287 18.67 -14.59 -3.18
N LYS A 288 17.39 -14.98 -3.09
CA LYS A 288 16.99 -16.36 -2.79
C LYS A 288 17.55 -17.35 -3.81
N HIS A 289 17.45 -17.00 -5.10
CA HIS A 289 17.95 -17.86 -6.17
C HIS A 289 19.45 -18.06 -6.08
N ILE A 290 20.24 -17.00 -5.89
CA ILE A 290 21.69 -17.07 -5.75
C ILE A 290 22.10 -17.89 -4.52
N ILE A 291 21.49 -17.64 -3.37
CA ILE A 291 21.80 -18.36 -2.13
C ILE A 291 21.52 -19.87 -2.30
N ASN A 292 20.36 -20.22 -2.89
CA ASN A 292 19.99 -21.62 -3.08
C ASN A 292 20.87 -22.32 -4.14
N GLN A 293 21.15 -21.65 -5.26
CA GLN A 293 21.93 -22.24 -6.35
C GLN A 293 23.38 -22.54 -5.95
N TYR A 294 23.98 -21.67 -5.14
CA TYR A 294 25.38 -21.81 -4.71
C TYR A 294 25.55 -22.32 -3.27
N ASN A 295 24.45 -22.72 -2.61
CA ASN A 295 24.45 -23.18 -1.22
C ASN A 295 25.24 -22.27 -0.25
N LEU A 296 25.06 -20.93 -0.43
CA LEU A 296 25.84 -19.94 0.31
C LEU A 296 25.39 -19.88 1.78
N LYS A 297 26.31 -20.08 2.71
CA LYS A 297 26.09 -19.91 4.15
C LYS A 297 26.41 -18.47 4.57
N ILE A 298 25.47 -17.56 4.38
CA ILE A 298 25.63 -16.12 4.70
C ILE A 298 24.78 -15.80 5.93
N LYS A 299 25.29 -14.95 6.82
CA LYS A 299 24.51 -14.44 7.96
C LYS A 299 23.30 -13.63 7.49
N ASN A 300 22.14 -13.82 8.10
CA ASN A 300 20.89 -13.11 7.76
C ASN A 300 21.06 -11.59 7.72
N THR A 301 21.86 -11.02 8.63
CA THR A 301 22.15 -9.57 8.64
C THR A 301 22.77 -9.10 7.33
N ILE A 302 23.74 -9.84 6.79
CA ILE A 302 24.42 -9.50 5.53
C ILE A 302 23.41 -9.62 4.37
N ILE A 303 22.59 -10.67 4.36
CA ILE A 303 21.55 -10.88 3.34
C ILE A 303 20.58 -9.69 3.31
N VAL A 304 20.13 -9.24 4.48
CA VAL A 304 19.19 -8.10 4.56
C VAL A 304 19.86 -6.80 4.13
N LEU A 305 21.12 -6.57 4.48
CA LEU A 305 21.86 -5.39 4.02
C LEU A 305 22.03 -5.38 2.50
N ILE A 306 22.39 -6.50 1.89
CA ILE A 306 22.47 -6.65 0.42
C ILE A 306 21.10 -6.39 -0.21
N TYR A 307 20.04 -6.96 0.37
CA TYR A 307 18.68 -6.77 -0.10
C TYR A 307 18.27 -5.28 -0.08
N LEU A 308 18.47 -4.60 1.02
CA LEU A 308 18.15 -3.16 1.14
C LEU A 308 18.93 -2.34 0.11
N PHE A 309 20.23 -2.60 -0.03
CA PHE A 309 21.05 -1.94 -1.04
C PHE A 309 20.52 -2.18 -2.46
N MET A 310 20.21 -3.43 -2.82
CA MET A 310 19.64 -3.78 -4.13
C MET A 310 18.32 -3.07 -4.39
N VAL A 311 17.42 -3.03 -3.40
CA VAL A 311 16.12 -2.36 -3.53
C VAL A 311 16.30 -0.86 -3.73
N PHE A 312 17.21 -0.21 -3.02
CA PHE A 312 17.49 1.22 -3.20
C PHE A 312 18.07 1.54 -4.58
N VAL A 313 19.09 0.79 -5.02
CA VAL A 313 19.72 0.96 -6.34
C VAL A 313 18.70 0.74 -7.44
N SER A 314 17.95 -0.34 -7.37
CA SER A 314 16.91 -0.68 -8.32
C SER A 314 15.80 0.37 -8.39
N SER A 315 15.41 0.92 -7.25
CA SER A 315 14.40 1.98 -7.19
C SER A 315 14.91 3.31 -7.75
N ALA A 316 16.17 3.63 -7.55
CA ALA A 316 16.81 4.79 -8.18
C ALA A 316 16.86 4.64 -9.72
N LEU A 317 17.23 3.46 -10.23
CA LEU A 317 17.18 3.14 -11.65
C LEU A 317 15.76 3.24 -12.22
N CYS A 318 14.78 2.70 -11.54
CA CYS A 318 13.37 2.83 -11.92
C CYS A 318 12.95 4.30 -12.06
N LEU A 319 13.31 5.15 -11.10
CA LEU A 319 13.03 6.59 -11.16
C LEU A 319 13.69 7.28 -12.35
N ILE A 320 14.96 6.94 -12.64
CA ILE A 320 15.68 7.51 -13.80
C ILE A 320 14.97 7.13 -15.11
N VAL A 321 14.65 5.85 -15.29
CA VAL A 321 13.97 5.35 -16.49
C VAL A 321 12.60 5.99 -16.66
N VAL A 322 11.75 5.94 -15.62
CA VAL A 322 10.38 6.49 -15.68
C VAL A 322 10.38 8.00 -15.92
N ASN A 323 11.28 8.74 -15.27
CA ASN A 323 11.39 10.19 -15.48
C ASN A 323 11.97 10.52 -16.87
N GLY A 324 12.90 9.72 -17.38
CA GLY A 324 13.45 9.85 -18.75
C GLY A 324 12.36 9.69 -19.81
N VAL A 325 11.52 8.67 -19.68
CA VAL A 325 10.38 8.43 -20.59
C VAL A 325 9.38 9.60 -20.52
N LYS A 326 9.00 10.04 -19.32
CA LYS A 326 8.07 11.16 -19.14
C LYS A 326 8.57 12.45 -19.79
N ARG A 327 9.87 12.76 -19.66
CA ARG A 327 10.47 13.95 -20.28
C ARG A 327 10.45 13.90 -21.82
N LYS A 328 10.69 12.72 -22.40
CA LYS A 328 10.60 12.55 -23.87
C LYS A 328 9.18 12.76 -24.37
N THR A 329 8.18 12.16 -23.70
CA THR A 329 6.76 12.27 -24.08
C THR A 329 6.23 13.71 -23.96
N MET A 330 6.75 14.51 -23.02
CA MET A 330 6.39 15.94 -22.90
C MET A 330 7.05 16.84 -23.94
N ARG A 331 8.17 16.42 -24.54
CA ARG A 331 8.86 17.18 -25.61
C ARG A 331 8.28 16.92 -27.00
N THR A 332 7.52 15.83 -27.15
CA THR A 332 6.90 15.43 -28.43
C THR A 332 5.42 15.85 -28.54
N ARG A 333 4.88 16.47 -27.50
CA ARG A 333 3.57 17.15 -27.49
C ARG A 333 3.76 18.67 -27.45
#